data_6c73f891f3e8acda28e7921ee540ca51
#
_entry.id   6c73f891f3e8acda28e7921ee540ca51
#
_cell.length_a   1.000
_cell.length_b   1.000
_cell.length_c   1.000
_cell.angle_alpha   90.00
_cell.angle_beta   90.00
_cell.angle_gamma   90.00
#
_symmetry.space_group_name_H-M   'P 1'
#
loop_
_entity.id
_entity.type
_entity.pdbx_description
1 polymer ?
#
loop_
_entity_poly.entity_id
_entity_poly.type
_entity_poly.pdbx_seq_one_letter_code
_entity_poly.pdbx_strand_id
1 'polypeptide(L)'
;MKTYIVIFTTLILLISCEKEDFNEGNIRIDKELIMQLNSKSYDTLIIESNKLVLDAYLWRDFMPISPPDGKTMISINWLRDIDSTEILDNIGLIEQYVIYNDSIWIAEYENETSTTQPDYKIKKRSREGPKWGPNICVDVISKICDSNSNNDYYIKIKDIYVERTD
;
A
#
# COMPACT_ATOMS: atom_id res chain seq x y z
N MET A 1 27.28 9.80 69.92
CA MET A 1 26.09 9.93 69.06
C MET A 1 26.51 9.59 67.63
N LYS A 2 26.09 8.48 67.08
CA LYS A 2 26.39 8.10 65.69
C LYS A 2 25.11 8.28 64.85
N THR A 3 25.17 9.24 63.91
CA THR A 3 24.07 9.59 63.04
C THR A 3 24.12 8.64 61.80
N TYR A 4 23.12 7.77 61.65
CA TYR A 4 22.97 6.94 60.46
C TYR A 4 22.20 7.71 59.41
N ILE A 5 22.85 8.00 58.26
CA ILE A 5 22.22 8.54 57.10
C ILE A 5 21.64 7.35 56.29
N VAL A 6 20.33 7.25 56.22
CA VAL A 6 19.63 6.28 55.38
C VAL A 6 19.48 6.89 54.00
N ILE A 7 20.24 6.40 53.02
CA ILE A 7 20.10 6.77 51.62
C ILE A 7 18.97 5.91 51.04
N PHE A 8 17.84 6.55 50.74
CA PHE A 8 16.69 5.90 50.09
C PHE A 8 16.93 6.02 48.57
N THR A 9 17.46 4.93 48.00
CA THR A 9 17.66 4.83 46.52
C THR A 9 16.36 4.46 45.88
N THR A 10 15.66 5.45 45.30
CA THR A 10 14.44 5.23 44.53
C THR A 10 14.81 4.68 43.17
N LEU A 11 14.63 3.37 42.95
CA LEU A 11 14.79 2.69 41.71
C LEU A 11 13.57 3.04 40.79
N ILE A 12 13.77 3.99 39.89
CA ILE A 12 12.78 4.31 38.87
C ILE A 12 12.88 3.24 37.79
N LEU A 13 11.96 2.30 37.80
CA LEU A 13 11.72 1.38 36.68
C LEU A 13 11.12 2.17 35.52
N LEU A 14 11.98 2.55 34.59
CA LEU A 14 11.55 3.01 33.26
C LEU A 14 10.97 1.79 32.54
N ILE A 15 9.65 1.64 32.57
CA ILE A 15 8.95 0.76 31.66
C ILE A 15 9.02 1.42 30.30
N SER A 16 10.06 1.09 29.56
CA SER A 16 10.13 1.35 28.12
C SER A 16 9.08 0.45 27.49
N CYS A 17 7.96 1.04 27.11
CA CYS A 17 7.02 0.39 26.20
C CYS A 17 7.69 0.41 24.83
N GLU A 18 8.51 -0.60 24.52
CA GLU A 18 8.92 -0.87 23.15
C GLU A 18 7.64 -1.22 22.39
N LYS A 19 7.24 -0.30 21.51
CA LYS A 19 6.31 -0.66 20.44
C LYS A 19 7.07 -1.70 19.61
N GLU A 20 6.59 -2.93 19.62
CA GLU A 20 6.99 -3.91 18.63
C GLU A 20 6.51 -3.37 17.26
N ASP A 21 7.40 -2.68 16.57
CA ASP A 21 7.24 -2.39 15.15
C ASP A 21 7.33 -3.74 14.44
N PHE A 22 6.16 -4.31 14.15
CA PHE A 22 6.05 -5.54 13.36
C PHE A 22 6.44 -5.19 11.93
N ASN A 23 7.71 -5.34 11.64
CA ASN A 23 8.32 -4.98 10.37
C ASN A 23 8.68 -6.27 9.62
N GLU A 24 7.70 -6.91 9.00
CA GLU A 24 7.93 -7.95 8.00
C GLU A 24 8.21 -7.27 6.65
N GLY A 25 9.44 -6.78 6.46
CA GLY A 25 9.84 -6.17 5.19
C GLY A 25 8.99 -4.94 4.81
N ASN A 26 8.10 -5.09 3.84
CA ASN A 26 7.27 -4.01 3.29
C ASN A 26 5.91 -3.85 4.00
N ILE A 27 5.68 -4.53 5.12
CA ILE A 27 4.42 -4.47 5.89
C ILE A 27 4.71 -3.88 7.25
N ARG A 28 3.97 -2.83 7.65
CA ARG A 28 4.15 -2.17 8.95
C ARG A 28 2.88 -1.54 9.47
N ILE A 29 2.84 -1.28 10.77
CA ILE A 29 1.82 -0.45 11.40
C ILE A 29 2.32 0.99 11.39
N ASP A 30 1.65 1.88 10.64
CA ASP A 30 2.10 3.26 10.46
C ASP A 30 0.90 4.20 10.24
N LYS A 31 0.25 4.56 11.34
CA LYS A 31 -0.92 5.46 11.30
C LYS A 31 -0.60 6.84 10.76
N GLU A 32 0.60 7.34 11.02
CA GLU A 32 1.00 8.68 10.57
C GLU A 32 1.15 8.70 9.05
N LEU A 33 1.84 7.72 8.48
CA LEU A 33 1.97 7.58 7.03
C LEU A 33 0.60 7.40 6.36
N ILE A 34 -0.29 6.56 6.94
CA ILE A 34 -1.65 6.35 6.43
C ILE A 34 -2.42 7.67 6.39
N MET A 35 -2.37 8.48 7.44
CA MET A 35 -3.02 9.79 7.46
C MET A 35 -2.42 10.74 6.41
N GLN A 36 -1.10 10.79 6.27
CA GLN A 36 -0.42 11.60 5.25
C GLN A 36 -0.81 11.17 3.83
N LEU A 37 -0.82 9.87 3.54
CA LEU A 37 -1.21 9.33 2.24
C LEU A 37 -2.67 9.67 1.92
N ASN A 38 -3.58 9.47 2.86
CA ASN A 38 -5.00 9.79 2.68
C ASN A 38 -5.24 11.28 2.43
N SER A 39 -4.45 12.16 3.08
CA SER A 39 -4.60 13.61 2.93
C SER A 39 -4.16 14.15 1.57
N LYS A 40 -3.19 13.48 0.93
CA LYS A 40 -2.61 13.90 -0.37
C LYS A 40 -3.09 13.11 -1.56
N SER A 41 -3.91 12.06 -1.35
CA SER A 41 -4.44 11.21 -2.43
C SER A 41 -5.84 11.66 -2.87
N TYR A 42 -6.13 11.48 -4.14
CA TYR A 42 -7.38 11.86 -4.79
C TYR A 42 -8.04 10.63 -5.43
N ASP A 43 -9.36 10.63 -5.49
CA ASP A 43 -10.12 9.57 -6.18
C ASP A 43 -10.05 9.74 -7.72
N THR A 44 -9.78 10.95 -8.17
CA THR A 44 -9.57 11.31 -9.57
C THR A 44 -8.46 12.34 -9.66
N LEU A 45 -7.52 12.15 -10.57
CA LEU A 45 -6.45 13.09 -10.86
C LEU A 45 -6.58 13.63 -12.27
N ILE A 46 -6.28 14.92 -12.43
CA ILE A 46 -6.14 15.54 -13.74
C ILE A 46 -4.67 15.89 -13.90
N ILE A 47 -4.01 15.23 -14.86
CA ILE A 47 -2.62 15.51 -15.23
C ILE A 47 -2.63 15.86 -16.73
N GLU A 48 -2.28 17.08 -17.06
CA GLU A 48 -2.38 17.63 -18.42
C GLU A 48 -3.79 17.41 -19.00
N SER A 49 -3.92 16.59 -20.05
CA SER A 49 -5.20 16.27 -20.70
C SER A 49 -5.87 15.00 -20.14
N ASN A 50 -5.16 14.22 -19.32
CA ASN A 50 -5.67 12.96 -18.82
C ASN A 50 -6.46 13.14 -17.52
N LYS A 51 -7.63 12.53 -17.47
CA LYS A 51 -8.48 12.41 -16.28
C LYS A 51 -8.44 10.99 -15.76
N LEU A 52 -7.62 10.76 -14.76
CA LEU A 52 -7.18 9.46 -14.30
C LEU A 52 -7.95 8.97 -13.09
N VAL A 53 -8.28 7.68 -13.08
CA VAL A 53 -8.84 6.93 -11.94
C VAL A 53 -8.04 5.65 -11.72
N LEU A 54 -8.10 5.12 -10.50
CA LEU A 54 -7.49 3.85 -10.12
C LEU A 54 -8.57 2.78 -10.06
N ASP A 55 -8.30 1.64 -10.69
CA ASP A 55 -9.02 0.38 -10.47
C ASP A 55 -8.04 -0.60 -9.82
N ALA A 56 -8.50 -1.46 -8.90
CA ALA A 56 -7.65 -2.42 -8.21
C ALA A 56 -8.34 -3.77 -8.06
N TYR A 57 -7.56 -4.84 -8.13
CA TYR A 57 -8.01 -6.21 -7.87
C TYR A 57 -6.96 -6.91 -7.00
N LEU A 58 -7.39 -7.42 -5.85
CA LEU A 58 -6.52 -8.10 -4.90
C LEU A 58 -7.07 -9.47 -4.59
N TRP A 59 -6.18 -10.47 -4.51
CA TRP A 59 -6.56 -11.83 -4.15
C TRP A 59 -5.48 -12.59 -3.41
N ARG A 60 -5.89 -13.69 -2.79
CA ARG A 60 -5.04 -14.73 -2.24
C ARG A 60 -5.40 -16.09 -2.79
N ASP A 61 -4.39 -16.89 -3.13
CA ASP A 61 -4.54 -18.20 -3.74
C ASP A 61 -4.55 -19.29 -2.66
N PHE A 62 -5.60 -20.12 -2.69
CA PHE A 62 -5.83 -21.27 -1.81
C PHE A 62 -5.98 -22.57 -2.60
N MET A 63 -5.56 -22.60 -3.86
CA MET A 63 -5.59 -23.82 -4.70
C MET A 63 -4.85 -24.99 -4.03
N PRO A 64 -5.14 -26.26 -4.36
CA PRO A 64 -4.68 -27.44 -3.62
C PRO A 64 -3.19 -27.58 -3.34
N ILE A 65 -2.33 -26.83 -4.06
CA ILE A 65 -0.86 -26.83 -3.85
C ILE A 65 -0.43 -25.69 -2.91
N SER A 66 -1.36 -24.81 -2.52
CA SER A 66 -1.08 -23.70 -1.63
C SER A 66 -0.94 -24.16 -0.17
N PRO A 67 -0.20 -23.43 0.68
CA PRO A 67 -0.20 -23.67 2.12
C PRO A 67 -1.62 -23.62 2.69
N PRO A 68 -1.91 -24.29 3.84
CA PRO A 68 -3.24 -24.27 4.45
C PRO A 68 -3.79 -22.87 4.76
N ASP A 69 -2.90 -21.94 5.04
CA ASP A 69 -3.21 -20.51 5.28
C ASP A 69 -3.19 -19.66 3.99
N GLY A 70 -3.08 -20.29 2.81
CA GLY A 70 -3.03 -19.64 1.51
C GLY A 70 -1.69 -19.00 1.18
N LYS A 71 -1.52 -18.60 -0.09
CA LYS A 71 -0.37 -17.83 -0.54
C LYS A 71 -0.48 -16.36 -0.10
N THR A 72 0.60 -15.63 -0.25
CA THR A 72 0.67 -14.17 -0.06
C THR A 72 -0.26 -13.45 -1.02
N MET A 73 -0.67 -12.23 -0.65
CA MET A 73 -1.54 -11.39 -1.47
C MET A 73 -0.84 -10.96 -2.76
N ILE A 74 -1.61 -10.94 -3.82
CA ILE A 74 -1.23 -10.36 -5.10
C ILE A 74 -2.21 -9.23 -5.39
N SER A 75 -1.71 -8.12 -5.92
CA SER A 75 -2.54 -7.02 -6.40
C SER A 75 -2.25 -6.72 -7.86
N ILE A 76 -3.30 -6.39 -8.61
CA ILE A 76 -3.22 -5.78 -9.93
C ILE A 76 -3.94 -4.43 -9.85
N ASN A 77 -3.24 -3.41 -10.29
CA ASN A 77 -3.77 -2.05 -10.33
C ASN A 77 -3.77 -1.55 -11.77
N TRP A 78 -4.81 -0.82 -12.11
CA TRP A 78 -4.95 -0.17 -13.40
C TRP A 78 -5.14 1.33 -13.21
N LEU A 79 -4.24 2.11 -13.77
CA LEU A 79 -4.48 3.52 -13.99
C LEU A 79 -5.23 3.67 -15.31
N ARG A 80 -6.39 4.30 -15.28
CA ARG A 80 -7.25 4.42 -16.45
C ARG A 80 -7.68 5.87 -16.66
N ASP A 81 -7.62 6.31 -17.90
CA ASP A 81 -8.25 7.57 -18.30
C ASP A 81 -9.76 7.35 -18.46
N ILE A 82 -10.58 8.20 -17.83
CA ILE A 82 -12.05 8.06 -17.81
C ILE A 82 -12.63 8.26 -19.21
N ASP A 83 -12.08 9.18 -19.98
CA ASP A 83 -12.56 9.55 -21.30
C ASP A 83 -11.96 8.67 -22.39
N SER A 84 -11.19 7.62 -21.99
CA SER A 84 -10.48 6.70 -22.89
C SER A 84 -9.47 7.42 -23.79
N THR A 85 -8.91 8.50 -23.31
CA THR A 85 -7.81 9.22 -23.96
C THR A 85 -6.50 8.49 -23.67
N GLU A 86 -5.62 8.40 -24.65
CA GLU A 86 -4.28 7.84 -24.48
C GLU A 86 -3.55 8.49 -23.31
N ILE A 87 -3.02 7.65 -22.40
CA ILE A 87 -2.23 8.11 -21.27
C ILE A 87 -0.82 8.46 -21.78
N LEU A 88 -0.37 9.65 -21.45
CA LEU A 88 0.93 10.14 -21.89
C LEU A 88 2.08 9.26 -21.37
N ASP A 89 3.10 9.04 -22.19
CA ASP A 89 4.26 8.18 -21.88
C ASP A 89 5.07 8.64 -20.67
N ASN A 90 4.97 9.91 -20.28
CA ASN A 90 5.62 10.46 -19.10
C ASN A 90 4.89 10.11 -17.78
N ILE A 91 3.70 9.52 -17.86
CA ILE A 91 2.90 9.13 -16.69
C ILE A 91 3.10 7.64 -16.39
N GLY A 92 3.49 7.32 -15.17
CA GLY A 92 3.71 5.94 -14.76
C GLY A 92 3.28 5.66 -13.32
N LEU A 93 2.78 4.43 -13.08
CA LEU A 93 2.59 3.88 -11.74
C LEU A 93 3.93 3.36 -11.21
N ILE A 94 4.33 3.79 -10.00
CA ILE A 94 5.64 3.43 -9.41
C ILE A 94 5.48 2.50 -8.24
N GLU A 95 4.60 2.83 -7.30
CA GLU A 95 4.48 2.20 -6.00
C GLU A 95 3.03 2.14 -5.57
N GLN A 96 2.67 1.12 -4.79
CA GLN A 96 1.36 1.00 -4.16
C GLN A 96 1.46 0.98 -2.65
N TYR A 97 0.37 1.37 -2.01
CA TYR A 97 0.12 1.32 -0.59
C TYR A 97 -1.24 0.65 -0.38
N VAL A 98 -1.24 -0.57 0.13
CA VAL A 98 -2.48 -1.28 0.50
C VAL A 98 -2.68 -1.12 2.00
N ILE A 99 -3.84 -0.61 2.40
CA ILE A 99 -4.13 -0.24 3.79
C ILE A 99 -5.25 -1.14 4.32
N TYR A 100 -4.96 -1.80 5.44
CA TYR A 100 -5.94 -2.56 6.20
C TYR A 100 -5.87 -2.18 7.68
N ASN A 101 -6.91 -1.53 8.19
CA ASN A 101 -6.92 -0.93 9.53
C ASN A 101 -5.74 0.03 9.73
N ASP A 102 -4.88 -0.24 10.71
CA ASP A 102 -3.69 0.55 11.02
C ASP A 102 -2.41 0.03 10.31
N SER A 103 -2.54 -1.02 9.51
CA SER A 103 -1.43 -1.68 8.81
C SER A 103 -1.36 -1.25 7.36
N ILE A 104 -0.15 -1.14 6.84
CA ILE A 104 0.12 -0.75 5.45
C ILE A 104 1.12 -1.72 4.81
N TRP A 105 0.80 -2.19 3.61
CA TRP A 105 1.73 -2.90 2.74
C TRP A 105 2.19 -1.97 1.63
N ILE A 106 3.50 -1.75 1.55
CA ILE A 106 4.15 -0.88 0.57
C ILE A 106 4.87 -1.78 -0.43
N ALA A 107 4.62 -1.60 -1.72
CA ALA A 107 5.30 -2.38 -2.74
C ALA A 107 5.51 -1.59 -4.02
N GLU A 108 6.71 -1.69 -4.58
CA GLU A 108 6.97 -1.27 -5.94
C GLU A 108 6.21 -2.17 -6.92
N TYR A 109 5.88 -1.61 -8.07
CA TYR A 109 5.26 -2.38 -9.13
C TYR A 109 6.29 -3.16 -9.94
N GLU A 110 5.95 -4.41 -10.28
CA GLU A 110 6.74 -5.20 -11.19
C GLU A 110 6.75 -4.58 -12.59
N ASN A 111 7.90 -4.64 -13.25
CA ASN A 111 8.02 -4.27 -14.65
C ASN A 111 7.35 -5.35 -15.52
N GLU A 112 6.08 -5.18 -15.84
CA GLU A 112 5.40 -6.04 -16.80
C GLU A 112 5.53 -5.45 -18.21
N THR A 113 6.14 -6.20 -19.11
CA THR A 113 6.07 -5.94 -20.55
C THR A 113 4.78 -6.57 -21.11
N SER A 114 3.63 -5.98 -20.80
CA SER A 114 2.38 -6.41 -21.44
C SER A 114 2.15 -5.63 -22.72
N THR A 115 2.26 -6.32 -23.85
CA THR A 115 2.15 -5.74 -25.19
C THR A 115 0.70 -5.56 -25.69
N THR A 116 -0.31 -5.79 -24.84
CA THR A 116 -1.72 -5.87 -25.28
C THR A 116 -2.68 -5.03 -24.44
N GLN A 117 -2.20 -3.92 -23.87
CA GLN A 117 -3.07 -2.98 -23.15
C GLN A 117 -3.55 -1.88 -24.09
N PRO A 118 -4.81 -1.40 -23.96
CA PRO A 118 -5.24 -0.18 -24.62
C PRO A 118 -4.42 1.01 -24.10
N ASP A 119 -4.15 1.98 -24.96
CA ASP A 119 -3.28 3.14 -24.67
C ASP A 119 -3.84 4.04 -23.53
N TYR A 120 -5.15 3.96 -23.27
CA TYR A 120 -5.81 4.68 -22.19
C TYR A 120 -5.74 3.96 -20.82
N LYS A 121 -4.92 2.89 -20.69
CA LYS A 121 -4.86 2.05 -19.49
C LYS A 121 -3.45 1.54 -19.22
N ILE A 122 -2.91 1.82 -18.04
CA ILE A 122 -1.65 1.25 -17.56
C ILE A 122 -1.97 0.18 -16.52
N LYS A 123 -1.51 -1.06 -16.73
CA LYS A 123 -1.62 -2.17 -15.79
C LYS A 123 -0.30 -2.42 -15.08
N LYS A 124 -0.34 -2.58 -13.77
CA LYS A 124 0.80 -2.94 -12.96
C LYS A 124 0.41 -4.00 -11.94
N ARG A 125 1.38 -4.79 -11.50
CA ARG A 125 1.20 -5.85 -10.51
C ARG A 125 2.23 -5.74 -9.40
N SER A 126 1.83 -6.13 -8.18
CA SER A 126 2.73 -6.39 -7.06
C SER A 126 2.41 -7.73 -6.43
N ARG A 127 3.43 -8.40 -5.92
CA ARG A 127 3.36 -9.72 -5.30
C ARG A 127 3.92 -9.68 -3.89
N GLU A 128 3.85 -10.84 -3.21
CA GLU A 128 4.41 -11.06 -1.88
C GLU A 128 3.83 -10.12 -0.82
N GLY A 129 2.55 -9.80 -0.97
CA GLY A 129 1.81 -9.01 0.01
C GLY A 129 1.49 -9.78 1.28
N PRO A 130 0.86 -9.11 2.26
CA PRO A 130 0.49 -9.71 3.52
C PRO A 130 -0.52 -10.84 3.35
N LYS A 131 -0.56 -11.72 4.33
CA LYS A 131 -1.59 -12.75 4.42
C LYS A 131 -2.89 -12.26 5.06
N TRP A 132 -3.25 -11.00 4.85
CA TRP A 132 -4.53 -10.45 5.27
C TRP A 132 -5.68 -11.05 4.45
N GLY A 133 -6.79 -11.28 5.09
CA GLY A 133 -7.95 -11.89 4.41
C GLY A 133 -7.78 -13.38 4.09
N PRO A 134 -8.56 -13.92 3.13
CA PRO A 134 -9.51 -13.25 2.24
C PRO A 134 -10.77 -12.73 2.96
N ASN A 135 -11.73 -12.21 2.19
CA ASN A 135 -13.03 -11.71 2.67
C ASN A 135 -12.92 -10.47 3.57
N ILE A 136 -11.98 -9.61 3.29
CA ILE A 136 -11.83 -8.28 3.90
C ILE A 136 -11.85 -7.21 2.82
N CYS A 137 -12.12 -5.96 3.21
CA CYS A 137 -11.93 -4.80 2.35
C CYS A 137 -10.67 -4.04 2.75
N VAL A 138 -9.96 -3.54 1.75
CA VAL A 138 -8.74 -2.73 1.89
C VAL A 138 -8.84 -1.46 1.07
N ASP A 139 -8.13 -0.43 1.47
CA ASP A 139 -7.93 0.76 0.63
C ASP A 139 -6.62 0.63 -0.14
N VAL A 140 -6.60 1.11 -1.37
CA VAL A 140 -5.40 1.10 -2.22
C VAL A 140 -5.08 2.52 -2.65
N ILE A 141 -3.83 2.92 -2.43
CA ILE A 141 -3.28 4.18 -2.94
C ILE A 141 -2.14 3.81 -3.87
N SER A 142 -2.06 4.45 -5.03
CA SER A 142 -0.95 4.31 -5.96
C SER A 142 -0.23 5.64 -6.13
N LYS A 143 1.09 5.56 -6.14
CA LYS A 143 1.96 6.68 -6.46
C LYS A 143 2.15 6.74 -7.98
N ILE A 144 1.92 7.89 -8.55
CA ILE A 144 2.10 8.20 -9.97
C ILE A 144 3.28 9.16 -10.09
N CYS A 145 4.19 8.89 -11.02
CA CYS A 145 5.23 9.83 -11.43
C CYS A 145 4.84 10.46 -12.78
N ASP A 146 5.01 11.75 -12.86
CA ASP A 146 5.08 12.48 -14.13
C ASP A 146 6.55 12.87 -14.38
N SER A 147 7.20 12.17 -15.29
CA SER A 147 8.63 12.38 -15.59
C SER A 147 8.93 13.72 -16.26
N ASN A 148 7.94 14.38 -16.87
CA ASN A 148 8.13 15.70 -17.48
C ASN A 148 8.24 16.81 -16.43
N SER A 149 7.35 16.78 -15.44
CA SER A 149 7.34 17.77 -14.36
C SER A 149 8.17 17.37 -13.14
N ASN A 150 8.61 16.11 -13.08
CA ASN A 150 9.26 15.47 -11.93
C ASN A 150 8.41 15.57 -10.65
N ASN A 151 7.08 15.49 -10.81
CA ASN A 151 6.13 15.53 -9.73
C ASN A 151 5.57 14.14 -9.42
N ASP A 152 5.35 13.91 -8.12
CA ASP A 152 4.66 12.72 -7.63
C ASP A 152 3.22 13.07 -7.26
N TYR A 153 2.29 12.24 -7.71
CA TYR A 153 0.87 12.33 -7.40
C TYR A 153 0.42 11.04 -6.71
N TYR A 154 -0.69 11.11 -5.98
CA TYR A 154 -1.26 9.96 -5.29
C TYR A 154 -2.73 9.83 -5.65
N ILE A 155 -3.10 8.65 -6.16
CA ILE A 155 -4.47 8.31 -6.51
C ILE A 155 -4.96 7.15 -5.64
N LYS A 156 -6.22 7.16 -5.24
CA LYS A 156 -6.77 6.15 -4.33
C LYS A 156 -8.06 5.55 -4.83
N ILE A 157 -8.29 4.32 -4.39
CA ILE A 157 -9.57 3.65 -4.43
C ILE A 157 -9.80 2.97 -3.08
N LYS A 158 -11.05 2.94 -2.61
CA LYS A 158 -11.41 2.43 -1.28
C LYS A 158 -12.28 1.19 -1.36
N ASP A 159 -12.33 0.48 -0.23
CA ASP A 159 -13.23 -0.66 -0.01
C ASP A 159 -13.08 -1.78 -1.05
N ILE A 160 -11.85 -2.04 -1.48
CA ILE A 160 -11.55 -3.11 -2.43
C ILE A 160 -11.56 -4.44 -1.70
N TYR A 161 -12.42 -5.35 -2.17
CA TYR A 161 -12.55 -6.68 -1.61
C TYR A 161 -11.35 -7.56 -1.97
N VAL A 162 -10.77 -8.25 -0.96
CA VAL A 162 -9.70 -9.21 -1.17
C VAL A 162 -10.31 -10.58 -1.47
N GLU A 163 -10.21 -10.99 -2.70
CA GLU A 163 -10.77 -12.22 -3.25
C GLU A 163 -10.03 -13.47 -2.76
N ARG A 164 -10.76 -14.58 -2.73
CA ARG A 164 -10.20 -15.93 -2.56
C ARG A 164 -10.26 -16.67 -3.89
N THR A 165 -9.16 -17.27 -4.29
CA THR A 165 -9.13 -18.20 -5.43
C THR A 165 -8.85 -19.62 -4.93
N ASP A 166 -9.70 -20.59 -5.31
CA ASP A 166 -9.65 -22.02 -4.98
C ASP A 166 -9.38 -22.87 -6.21
#